data_d1855a7fbe7f93cc20398d2340e83d41
#
_entry.id   d1855a7fbe7f93cc20398d2340e83d41
#
_cell.length_a   1.000
_cell.length_b   1.000
_cell.length_c   1.000
_cell.angle_alpha   90.00
_cell.angle_beta   90.00
_cell.angle_gamma   90.00
#
_symmetry.space_group_name_H-M   'P 1'
#
loop_
_entity.id
_entity.type
_entity.pdbx_description
1 polymer ?
#
loop_
_entity_poly.entity_id
_entity_poly.type
_entity_poly.pdbx_seq_one_letter_code
_entity_poly.pdbx_strand_id
1 'polypeptide(L)'
;MKLKQNGKTINSYFIFIILLLLVIFGLNLLNNRTDEYTKAEFIADLDAGNVSEVVVQPNGEAPTGYLEIQMKNGVSHKLYATDITELETLVREYGFDPVVNDIERENWFLTYMLPMLVVLAVGIFLFMMMNAQQAGGGNGKMMNFGKSRAKMTLGDKSVTFAQVAGLKEEKEELEEIVDFLKEPGKYTGVGARIPKGVLLEDPPGTGKTLLAKAVAGEAGVPFFSISGSDFVEMFVGVGASRVRDLFVEAKHNAPCIVFIDEIDAVARRRGTGMGGGHDEREQTLNQLLVEMDGFGVNEGIIVMAATNRVDILDPAILRPGRFDRKVAVGTPDIGGREEILKVHAKNKPLGDDVNLQQIAQTTAGFTGADLENLLNEAAIIAAKENRSFIAQKDIKRAFIKVGIGAEKKSRIISDKEKKITAYHEAGHAILFHVLPDVGPVYTVSIIPTGVGAAGYTMPLPEKDEMFATKSRMLQDIMVSLGGRIAEEIIFGDITTGASSDIKKATKTARRMVTRYGMSDNIGVICYDDDDDEVFIGKDLAHAKAHSEEISGEIDKEVKHIIDDCYTKAKDIILQHEDVLHSCAQLLLEKEKITREEFEGLFV
;
A
#
# COMPACT_ATOMS: atom_id res chain seq x y z
N MET A 1 7.93 -30.02 -12.26
CA MET A 1 6.63 -29.65 -12.86
C MET A 1 5.52 -30.30 -12.03
N LYS A 2 4.97 -29.60 -11.03
CA LYS A 2 3.90 -30.09 -10.16
C LYS A 2 2.63 -29.33 -10.51
N LEU A 3 1.69 -30.04 -11.13
CA LEU A 3 0.34 -29.57 -11.44
C LEU A 3 -0.43 -29.32 -10.13
N LYS A 4 -0.81 -28.09 -9.87
CA LYS A 4 -1.78 -27.74 -8.83
C LYS A 4 -3.17 -28.14 -9.33
N GLN A 5 -3.74 -29.20 -8.77
CA GLN A 5 -5.16 -29.52 -8.86
C GLN A 5 -5.93 -28.57 -7.95
N ASN A 6 -6.66 -27.64 -8.55
CA ASN A 6 -7.74 -26.91 -7.87
C ASN A 6 -8.99 -27.81 -7.86
N GLY A 7 -9.08 -28.74 -6.92
CA GLY A 7 -10.28 -29.49 -6.63
C GLY A 7 -11.15 -28.73 -5.64
N LYS A 8 -12.25 -28.12 -6.10
CA LYS A 8 -13.38 -27.81 -5.21
C LYS A 8 -13.88 -29.13 -4.65
N THR A 9 -13.65 -29.40 -3.37
CA THR A 9 -14.26 -30.54 -2.67
C THR A 9 -15.76 -30.30 -2.64
N ILE A 10 -16.47 -30.96 -3.55
CA ILE A 10 -17.92 -31.10 -3.45
C ILE A 10 -18.14 -31.84 -2.13
N ASN A 11 -18.87 -31.18 -1.21
CA ASN A 11 -19.12 -31.70 0.13
C ASN A 11 -19.76 -33.07 -0.02
N SER A 12 -19.16 -34.15 0.48
CA SER A 12 -19.65 -35.53 0.41
C SER A 12 -21.11 -35.67 0.88
N TYR A 13 -21.56 -34.77 1.72
CA TYR A 13 -22.94 -34.68 2.19
C TYR A 13 -23.93 -34.20 1.14
N PHE A 14 -23.51 -33.35 0.20
CA PHE A 14 -24.35 -32.90 -0.90
C PHE A 14 -24.64 -34.08 -1.88
N ILE A 15 -23.65 -34.93 -2.09
CA ILE A 15 -23.78 -36.16 -2.89
C ILE A 15 -24.73 -37.11 -2.19
N PHE A 16 -24.64 -37.27 -0.85
CA PHE A 16 -25.50 -38.14 -0.07
C PHE A 16 -26.98 -37.71 -0.10
N ILE A 17 -27.23 -36.38 0.02
CA ILE A 17 -28.60 -35.83 -0.08
C ILE A 17 -29.20 -36.04 -1.47
N ILE A 18 -28.43 -35.84 -2.53
CA ILE A 18 -28.88 -36.10 -3.91
C ILE A 18 -29.20 -37.59 -4.10
N LEU A 19 -28.36 -38.46 -3.56
CA LEU A 19 -28.56 -39.92 -3.65
C LEU A 19 -29.80 -40.35 -2.88
N LEU A 20 -30.08 -39.79 -1.68
CA LEU A 20 -31.27 -40.04 -0.89
C LEU A 20 -32.55 -39.55 -1.61
N LEU A 21 -32.52 -38.37 -2.23
CA LEU A 21 -33.63 -37.83 -3.02
C LEU A 21 -33.90 -38.66 -4.27
N LEU A 22 -32.85 -39.18 -4.93
CA LEU A 22 -32.97 -40.06 -6.07
C LEU A 22 -33.57 -41.42 -5.68
N VAL A 23 -33.25 -41.97 -4.51
CA VAL A 23 -33.83 -43.19 -3.98
C VAL A 23 -35.33 -43.01 -3.67
N ILE A 24 -35.71 -41.92 -2.99
CA ILE A 24 -37.10 -41.56 -2.69
C ILE A 24 -37.91 -41.36 -3.99
N PHE A 25 -37.32 -40.64 -4.97
CA PHE A 25 -37.95 -40.44 -6.28
C PHE A 25 -38.08 -41.74 -7.07
N GLY A 26 -37.05 -42.62 -7.01
CA GLY A 26 -37.08 -43.94 -7.64
C GLY A 26 -38.12 -44.87 -7.04
N LEU A 27 -38.29 -44.87 -5.70
CA LEU A 27 -39.32 -45.64 -5.02
C LEU A 27 -40.75 -45.17 -5.38
N ASN A 28 -40.94 -43.85 -5.55
CA ASN A 28 -42.22 -43.28 -5.97
C ASN A 28 -42.57 -43.62 -7.43
N LEU A 29 -41.58 -43.75 -8.32
CA LEU A 29 -41.78 -44.17 -9.72
C LEU A 29 -42.12 -45.67 -9.86
N LEU A 30 -41.65 -46.51 -8.94
CA LEU A 30 -41.93 -47.94 -8.94
C LEU A 30 -43.33 -48.28 -8.45
N ASN A 31 -43.98 -47.41 -7.68
CA ASN A 31 -45.28 -47.62 -7.09
C ASN A 31 -46.47 -47.24 -7.99
N ASN A 32 -46.24 -46.65 -9.16
CA ASN A 32 -47.26 -46.13 -10.07
C ASN A 32 -47.43 -46.97 -11.34
N ARG A 33 -47.42 -48.28 -11.23
CA ARG A 33 -47.93 -49.15 -12.34
C ARG A 33 -49.38 -49.44 -12.06
N THR A 34 -50.31 -48.69 -12.65
CA THR A 34 -51.73 -49.02 -12.72
C THR A 34 -51.94 -49.95 -13.89
N ASP A 35 -52.43 -51.17 -13.64
CA ASP A 35 -53.01 -52.01 -14.68
C ASP A 35 -54.33 -51.37 -15.15
N GLU A 36 -54.40 -51.01 -16.42
CA GLU A 36 -55.62 -50.46 -17.02
C GLU A 36 -56.66 -51.58 -17.27
N TYR A 37 -57.37 -51.98 -16.21
CA TYR A 37 -58.49 -52.94 -16.32
C TYR A 37 -59.80 -52.17 -16.39
N THR A 38 -60.55 -52.34 -17.45
CA THR A 38 -61.72 -51.53 -17.77
C THR A 38 -63.06 -52.21 -17.35
N LYS A 39 -64.13 -51.38 -17.16
CA LYS A 39 -65.49 -51.91 -16.84
C LYS A 39 -66.01 -52.87 -17.89
N ALA A 40 -65.66 -52.69 -19.18
CA ALA A 40 -66.09 -53.60 -20.27
C ALA A 40 -65.40 -54.95 -20.16
N GLU A 41 -64.11 -54.97 -19.82
CA GLU A 41 -63.38 -56.24 -19.59
C GLU A 41 -63.92 -56.97 -18.36
N PHE A 42 -64.26 -56.25 -17.31
CA PHE A 42 -64.85 -56.79 -16.10
C PHE A 42 -66.19 -57.47 -16.38
N ILE A 43 -67.10 -56.88 -17.19
CA ILE A 43 -68.39 -57.45 -17.58
C ILE A 43 -68.14 -58.67 -18.42
N ALA A 44 -67.19 -58.64 -19.36
CA ALA A 44 -66.89 -59.81 -20.19
C ALA A 44 -66.34 -60.98 -19.36
N ASP A 45 -65.55 -60.74 -18.33
CA ASP A 45 -65.03 -61.77 -17.43
C ASP A 45 -66.11 -62.29 -16.46
N LEU A 46 -67.07 -61.44 -16.07
CA LEU A 46 -68.28 -61.93 -15.36
C LEU A 46 -69.13 -62.83 -16.21
N ASP A 47 -69.39 -62.44 -17.47
CA ASP A 47 -70.16 -63.28 -18.44
C ASP A 47 -69.46 -64.61 -18.75
N ALA A 48 -68.10 -64.58 -18.82
CA ALA A 48 -67.30 -65.79 -19.03
C ALA A 48 -67.14 -66.66 -17.78
N GLY A 49 -67.60 -66.22 -16.64
CA GLY A 49 -67.49 -66.92 -15.35
C GLY A 49 -66.04 -67.02 -14.83
N ASN A 50 -65.17 -66.15 -15.23
CA ASN A 50 -63.73 -66.12 -14.87
C ASN A 50 -63.47 -65.53 -13.51
N VAL A 51 -64.40 -64.79 -12.93
CA VAL A 51 -64.26 -64.10 -11.62
C VAL A 51 -64.43 -65.10 -10.49
N SER A 52 -63.57 -65.05 -9.48
CA SER A 52 -63.62 -65.92 -8.28
C SER A 52 -64.21 -65.18 -7.10
N GLU A 53 -63.73 -63.95 -6.83
CA GLU A 53 -64.15 -63.14 -5.71
C GLU A 53 -64.04 -61.65 -6.07
N VAL A 54 -64.93 -60.84 -5.52
CA VAL A 54 -64.91 -59.37 -5.69
C VAL A 54 -64.91 -58.69 -4.32
N VAL A 55 -63.93 -57.84 -4.07
CA VAL A 55 -63.85 -57.07 -2.87
C VAL A 55 -64.08 -55.59 -3.22
N VAL A 56 -64.98 -54.92 -2.55
CA VAL A 56 -65.29 -53.54 -2.74
C VAL A 56 -64.45 -52.70 -1.72
N GLN A 57 -63.63 -51.81 -2.24
CA GLN A 57 -62.82 -50.94 -1.45
C GLN A 57 -63.26 -49.47 -1.65
N PRO A 58 -64.09 -48.93 -0.75
CA PRO A 58 -64.48 -47.54 -0.84
C PRO A 58 -63.30 -46.58 -0.44
N ASN A 59 -63.22 -45.48 -1.13
CA ASN A 59 -62.28 -44.41 -0.78
C ASN A 59 -62.86 -43.50 0.33
N GLY A 60 -62.05 -42.71 0.98
CA GLY A 60 -62.47 -41.68 1.96
C GLY A 60 -63.44 -40.63 1.42
N GLU A 61 -63.51 -40.46 0.08
CA GLU A 61 -64.46 -39.62 -0.66
C GLU A 61 -65.53 -40.47 -1.31
N ALA A 62 -66.58 -40.83 -0.57
CA ALA A 62 -67.72 -41.59 -1.13
C ALA A 62 -68.47 -40.75 -2.20
N PRO A 63 -68.96 -41.30 -3.33
CA PRO A 63 -69.08 -42.74 -3.63
C PRO A 63 -67.90 -43.33 -4.38
N THR A 64 -66.73 -42.70 -4.45
CA THR A 64 -65.57 -43.20 -5.19
C THR A 64 -64.90 -44.39 -4.50
N GLY A 65 -64.30 -45.30 -5.30
CA GLY A 65 -63.56 -46.45 -4.79
C GLY A 65 -63.04 -47.33 -5.92
N TYR A 66 -62.60 -48.54 -5.57
CA TYR A 66 -62.21 -49.54 -6.56
C TYR A 66 -62.70 -50.92 -6.12
N LEU A 67 -62.91 -51.77 -7.13
CA LEU A 67 -63.13 -53.20 -6.95
C LEU A 67 -61.82 -53.96 -7.11
N GLU A 68 -61.45 -54.76 -6.14
CA GLU A 68 -60.40 -55.76 -6.30
C GLU A 68 -61.02 -57.08 -6.71
N ILE A 69 -60.72 -57.45 -7.93
CA ILE A 69 -61.34 -58.58 -8.61
C ILE A 69 -60.35 -59.75 -8.65
N GLN A 70 -60.60 -60.81 -7.98
CA GLN A 70 -59.82 -62.05 -8.08
C GLN A 70 -60.36 -62.97 -9.16
N MET A 71 -59.48 -63.30 -10.09
CA MET A 71 -59.79 -64.21 -11.17
C MET A 71 -59.51 -65.66 -10.78
N LYS A 72 -60.19 -66.63 -11.38
CA LYS A 72 -59.95 -68.05 -11.14
C LYS A 72 -58.55 -68.55 -11.52
N ASN A 73 -57.83 -67.80 -12.33
CA ASN A 73 -56.43 -68.06 -12.71
C ASN A 73 -55.44 -67.54 -11.67
N GLY A 74 -55.88 -66.89 -10.53
CA GLY A 74 -55.07 -66.36 -9.47
C GLY A 74 -54.55 -64.93 -9.71
N VAL A 75 -54.97 -64.28 -10.81
CA VAL A 75 -54.58 -62.84 -11.07
C VAL A 75 -55.61 -61.92 -10.41
N SER A 76 -55.17 -60.88 -9.79
CA SER A 76 -56.02 -59.81 -9.22
C SER A 76 -55.95 -58.55 -10.07
N HIS A 77 -57.12 -57.99 -10.39
CA HIS A 77 -57.21 -56.69 -11.10
C HIS A 77 -57.91 -55.67 -10.23
N LYS A 78 -57.56 -54.38 -10.42
CA LYS A 78 -58.20 -53.25 -9.73
C LYS A 78 -58.99 -52.41 -10.73
N LEU A 79 -60.28 -52.30 -10.52
CA LEU A 79 -61.18 -51.48 -11.31
C LEU A 79 -61.62 -50.27 -10.53
N TYR A 80 -61.14 -49.08 -10.91
CA TYR A 80 -61.53 -47.85 -10.27
C TYR A 80 -62.88 -47.33 -10.77
N ALA A 81 -63.70 -46.81 -9.85
CA ALA A 81 -65.03 -46.29 -10.18
C ALA A 81 -65.27 -44.95 -9.50
N THR A 82 -65.93 -44.06 -10.21
CA THR A 82 -66.39 -42.75 -9.67
C THR A 82 -67.67 -42.92 -8.81
N ASP A 83 -68.43 -44.00 -9.04
CA ASP A 83 -69.53 -44.45 -8.20
C ASP A 83 -69.42 -45.94 -7.99
N ILE A 84 -69.01 -46.32 -6.79
CA ILE A 84 -68.83 -47.77 -6.44
C ILE A 84 -70.15 -48.50 -6.24
N THR A 85 -71.21 -47.74 -5.92
CA THR A 85 -72.57 -48.31 -5.67
C THR A 85 -73.15 -48.89 -6.93
N GLU A 86 -72.87 -48.27 -8.11
CA GLU A 86 -73.27 -48.79 -9.42
C GLU A 86 -72.57 -50.13 -9.71
N LEU A 87 -71.31 -50.25 -9.45
CA LEU A 87 -70.56 -51.51 -9.65
C LEU A 87 -70.94 -52.56 -8.64
N GLU A 88 -71.23 -52.21 -7.38
CA GLU A 88 -71.71 -53.18 -6.39
C GLU A 88 -73.05 -53.74 -6.80
N THR A 89 -73.98 -52.93 -7.32
CA THR A 89 -75.27 -53.38 -7.84
C THR A 89 -75.08 -54.34 -9.01
N LEU A 90 -74.20 -54.03 -9.94
CA LEU A 90 -73.86 -54.86 -11.08
C LEU A 90 -73.26 -56.21 -10.66
N VAL A 91 -72.38 -56.24 -9.68
CA VAL A 91 -71.79 -57.47 -9.13
C VAL A 91 -72.83 -58.34 -8.50
N ARG A 92 -73.82 -57.78 -7.78
CA ARG A 92 -74.95 -58.51 -7.17
C ARG A 92 -75.92 -59.08 -8.24
N GLU A 93 -76.17 -58.38 -9.36
CA GLU A 93 -77.00 -58.89 -10.44
C GLU A 93 -76.41 -60.16 -11.07
N TYR A 94 -75.06 -60.31 -11.09
CA TYR A 94 -74.35 -61.50 -11.55
C TYR A 94 -74.23 -62.59 -10.47
N GLY A 95 -74.89 -62.42 -9.31
CA GLY A 95 -74.99 -63.44 -8.26
C GLY A 95 -73.77 -63.52 -7.33
N PHE A 96 -72.90 -62.56 -7.35
CA PHE A 96 -71.81 -62.41 -6.37
C PHE A 96 -72.24 -61.54 -5.17
N ASP A 97 -71.83 -61.92 -3.98
CA ASP A 97 -72.02 -61.12 -2.81
C ASP A 97 -70.65 -60.49 -2.42
N PRO A 98 -70.41 -59.28 -2.86
CA PRO A 98 -69.08 -58.70 -2.71
C PRO A 98 -68.77 -58.35 -1.22
N VAL A 99 -67.58 -58.66 -0.78
CA VAL A 99 -67.06 -58.22 0.54
C VAL A 99 -66.77 -56.72 0.51
N VAL A 100 -67.44 -55.95 1.34
CA VAL A 100 -67.18 -54.50 1.43
C VAL A 100 -66.25 -54.26 2.60
N ASN A 101 -65.06 -53.72 2.33
CA ASN A 101 -64.09 -53.35 3.35
C ASN A 101 -64.43 -51.98 3.96
N ASP A 102 -63.99 -51.76 5.19
CA ASP A 102 -64.09 -50.40 5.83
C ASP A 102 -63.26 -49.36 5.10
N ILE A 103 -63.67 -48.11 5.21
CA ILE A 103 -62.95 -46.97 4.58
C ILE A 103 -61.60 -46.85 5.25
N GLU A 104 -60.52 -46.96 4.44
CA GLU A 104 -59.16 -46.69 4.93
C GLU A 104 -59.04 -45.23 5.37
N ARG A 105 -59.02 -45.00 6.69
CA ARG A 105 -58.76 -43.69 7.25
C ARG A 105 -57.28 -43.45 7.27
N GLU A 106 -56.79 -42.56 6.38
CA GLU A 106 -55.40 -42.12 6.42
C GLU A 106 -55.05 -41.60 7.83
N ASN A 107 -54.02 -42.19 8.41
CA ASN A 107 -53.51 -41.72 9.67
C ASN A 107 -52.69 -40.42 9.40
N TRP A 108 -53.39 -39.26 9.45
CA TRP A 108 -52.82 -37.95 9.14
C TRP A 108 -51.49 -37.72 9.83
N PHE A 109 -51.28 -38.30 11.01
CA PHE A 109 -50.03 -38.20 11.75
C PHE A 109 -48.88 -38.89 11.01
N LEU A 110 -49.06 -40.08 10.49
CA LEU A 110 -48.04 -40.81 9.75
C LEU A 110 -47.81 -40.24 8.35
N THR A 111 -48.89 -39.76 7.70
CA THR A 111 -48.81 -39.26 6.32
C THR A 111 -48.21 -37.84 6.25
N TYR A 112 -48.54 -36.94 7.20
CA TYR A 112 -48.14 -35.54 7.12
C TYR A 112 -47.20 -35.10 8.27
N MET A 113 -47.48 -35.49 9.52
CA MET A 113 -46.69 -35.02 10.69
C MET A 113 -45.32 -35.69 10.79
N LEU A 114 -45.26 -37.02 10.56
CA LEU A 114 -43.99 -37.75 10.67
C LEU A 114 -42.96 -37.30 9.65
N PRO A 115 -43.24 -37.12 8.35
CA PRO A 115 -42.30 -36.56 7.37
C PRO A 115 -41.86 -35.14 7.73
N MET A 116 -42.78 -34.32 8.20
CA MET A 116 -42.48 -32.94 8.64
C MET A 116 -41.53 -32.91 9.86
N LEU A 117 -41.74 -33.79 10.85
CA LEU A 117 -40.84 -33.94 12.00
C LEU A 117 -39.45 -34.45 11.58
N VAL A 118 -39.40 -35.38 10.62
CA VAL A 118 -38.09 -35.85 10.08
C VAL A 118 -37.34 -34.73 9.37
N VAL A 119 -38.04 -33.94 8.54
CA VAL A 119 -37.43 -32.78 7.87
C VAL A 119 -36.95 -31.75 8.88
N LEU A 120 -37.75 -31.48 9.91
CA LEU A 120 -37.39 -30.56 11.00
C LEU A 120 -36.15 -31.08 11.77
N ALA A 121 -36.13 -32.36 12.13
CA ALA A 121 -35.02 -32.99 12.84
C ALA A 121 -33.72 -32.96 12.01
N VAL A 122 -33.81 -33.25 10.69
CA VAL A 122 -32.68 -33.13 9.76
C VAL A 122 -32.23 -31.68 9.64
N GLY A 123 -33.16 -30.71 9.57
CA GLY A 123 -32.85 -29.29 9.55
C GLY A 123 -32.11 -28.83 10.81
N ILE A 124 -32.59 -29.23 12.00
CA ILE A 124 -31.93 -28.94 13.28
C ILE A 124 -30.55 -29.61 13.37
N PHE A 125 -30.44 -30.86 12.92
CA PHE A 125 -29.17 -31.58 12.89
C PHE A 125 -28.15 -30.89 11.97
N LEU A 126 -28.56 -30.50 10.75
CA LEU A 126 -27.71 -29.74 9.83
C LEU A 126 -27.34 -28.38 10.38
N PHE A 127 -28.26 -27.67 11.04
CA PHE A 127 -27.99 -26.40 11.71
C PHE A 127 -27.00 -26.56 12.87
N MET A 128 -27.17 -27.60 13.71
CA MET A 128 -26.19 -27.91 14.77
C MET A 128 -24.84 -28.30 14.20
N MET A 129 -24.80 -29.05 13.10
CA MET A 129 -23.55 -29.47 12.45
C MET A 129 -22.84 -28.29 11.76
N MET A 130 -23.57 -27.35 11.13
CA MET A 130 -23.03 -26.09 10.65
C MET A 130 -22.47 -25.22 11.79
N ASN A 131 -23.18 -25.12 12.91
CA ASN A 131 -22.69 -24.42 14.09
C ASN A 131 -21.50 -25.13 14.75
N ALA A 132 -21.45 -26.44 14.78
CA ALA A 132 -20.33 -27.21 15.31
C ALA A 132 -19.06 -27.07 14.44
N GLN A 133 -19.20 -26.96 13.11
CA GLN A 133 -18.08 -26.65 12.21
C GLN A 133 -17.60 -25.19 12.37
N GLN A 134 -18.49 -24.25 12.68
CA GLN A 134 -18.11 -22.87 13.03
C GLN A 134 -17.45 -22.76 14.40
N ALA A 135 -17.85 -23.56 15.38
CA ALA A 135 -17.25 -23.56 16.71
C ALA A 135 -15.83 -24.17 16.76
N GLY A 136 -15.49 -25.07 15.83
CA GLY A 136 -14.15 -25.69 15.77
C GLY A 136 -13.12 -24.99 14.89
N GLY A 137 -13.50 -24.06 14.00
CA GLY A 137 -12.57 -23.41 13.05
C GLY A 137 -12.73 -21.90 12.90
N GLY A 138 -13.85 -21.32 13.24
CA GLY A 138 -14.15 -19.89 13.03
C GLY A 138 -13.82 -18.98 14.21
N ASN A 139 -14.06 -19.39 15.43
CA ASN A 139 -13.80 -18.58 16.62
C ASN A 139 -12.30 -18.34 16.85
N GLY A 140 -11.42 -19.28 16.51
CA GLY A 140 -9.97 -19.08 16.60
C GLY A 140 -9.45 -18.06 15.58
N LYS A 141 -10.05 -17.93 14.40
CA LYS A 141 -9.68 -16.92 13.41
C LYS A 141 -10.29 -15.55 13.72
N MET A 142 -11.52 -15.48 14.21
CA MET A 142 -12.13 -14.22 14.64
C MET A 142 -11.45 -13.63 15.89
N MET A 143 -11.02 -14.44 16.85
CA MET A 143 -10.24 -13.97 18.01
C MET A 143 -8.83 -13.50 17.65
N ASN A 144 -8.27 -13.90 16.50
CA ASN A 144 -6.95 -13.46 16.04
C ASN A 144 -6.97 -12.16 15.22
N PHE A 145 -8.11 -11.66 14.75
CA PHE A 145 -8.18 -10.41 13.99
C PHE A 145 -7.81 -9.17 14.81
N GLY A 146 -8.04 -9.19 16.10
CA GLY A 146 -7.70 -8.10 17.03
C GLY A 146 -6.31 -8.21 17.65
N LYS A 147 -5.55 -9.29 17.40
CA LYS A 147 -4.20 -9.42 17.96
C LYS A 147 -3.20 -8.52 17.25
N SER A 148 -2.30 -7.97 18.04
CA SER A 148 -1.18 -7.18 17.55
C SER A 148 -0.35 -7.98 16.54
N ARG A 149 0.02 -7.33 15.42
CA ARG A 149 0.99 -7.86 14.44
C ARG A 149 2.42 -7.42 14.74
N ALA A 150 2.65 -6.81 15.90
CA ALA A 150 3.95 -6.32 16.28
C ALA A 150 4.99 -7.45 16.28
N LYS A 151 6.13 -7.18 15.67
CA LYS A 151 7.28 -8.09 15.70
C LYS A 151 8.07 -7.78 16.96
N MET A 152 8.02 -8.68 17.93
CA MET A 152 8.89 -8.61 19.10
C MET A 152 10.29 -9.12 18.71
N THR A 153 11.30 -8.29 18.89
CA THR A 153 12.70 -8.69 18.80
C THR A 153 13.27 -8.60 20.21
N LEU A 154 13.64 -9.75 20.78
CA LEU A 154 14.33 -9.78 22.07
C LEU A 154 15.72 -9.19 21.87
N GLY A 155 15.95 -7.99 22.38
CA GLY A 155 17.21 -7.28 22.49
C GLY A 155 18.28 -7.75 21.50
N ASP A 156 18.08 -7.49 20.20
CA ASP A 156 19.05 -7.86 19.19
C ASP A 156 20.31 -7.00 19.40
N LYS A 157 21.23 -7.51 20.23
CA LYS A 157 22.52 -6.87 20.52
C LYS A 157 23.36 -6.65 19.25
N SER A 158 22.87 -7.09 18.10
CA SER A 158 23.54 -6.88 16.81
C SER A 158 23.41 -5.46 16.28
N VAL A 159 22.38 -4.70 16.69
CA VAL A 159 22.16 -3.31 16.25
C VAL A 159 22.31 -2.37 17.45
N THR A 160 23.44 -1.69 17.52
CA THR A 160 23.76 -0.68 18.53
C THR A 160 24.14 0.65 17.86
N PHE A 161 24.44 1.68 18.61
CA PHE A 161 24.93 2.96 18.07
C PHE A 161 26.19 2.84 17.22
N ALA A 162 26.96 1.75 17.38
CA ALA A 162 28.13 1.47 16.54
C ALA A 162 27.79 1.14 15.07
N GLN A 163 26.56 0.67 14.79
CA GLN A 163 26.08 0.40 13.43
C GLN A 163 25.36 1.62 12.81
N VAL A 164 25.03 2.63 13.61
CA VAL A 164 24.46 3.89 13.14
C VAL A 164 25.61 4.85 12.87
N ALA A 165 25.87 5.13 11.61
CA ALA A 165 26.90 6.08 11.20
C ALA A 165 26.32 7.50 11.10
N GLY A 166 27.10 8.53 11.38
CA GLY A 166 26.63 9.90 11.49
C GLY A 166 25.66 10.08 12.66
N LEU A 167 24.80 11.10 12.62
CA LEU A 167 23.75 11.38 13.60
C LEU A 167 24.31 11.50 15.04
N LYS A 168 25.38 12.31 15.22
CA LYS A 168 26.06 12.41 16.50
C LYS A 168 25.18 13.06 17.55
N GLU A 169 24.57 14.17 17.20
CA GLU A 169 23.69 14.96 18.06
C GLU A 169 22.42 14.16 18.42
N GLU A 170 21.82 13.48 17.46
CA GLU A 170 20.64 12.67 17.67
C GLU A 170 20.93 11.46 18.56
N LYS A 171 22.13 10.87 18.46
CA LYS A 171 22.56 9.81 19.36
C LYS A 171 22.75 10.30 20.79
N GLU A 172 23.44 11.44 20.98
CA GLU A 172 23.64 12.06 22.30
C GLU A 172 22.28 12.37 22.97
N GLU A 173 21.31 12.87 22.20
CA GLU A 173 19.97 13.13 22.69
C GLU A 173 19.22 11.85 23.10
N LEU A 174 19.46 10.75 22.39
CA LEU A 174 18.82 9.46 22.67
C LEU A 174 19.60 8.63 23.72
N GLU A 175 20.87 8.95 24.01
CA GLU A 175 21.63 8.30 25.09
C GLU A 175 20.97 8.49 26.46
N GLU A 176 20.32 9.62 26.71
CA GLU A 176 19.55 9.83 27.93
C GLU A 176 18.43 8.79 28.11
N ILE A 177 17.80 8.38 27.00
CA ILE A 177 16.77 7.34 27.01
C ILE A 177 17.36 5.97 27.28
N VAL A 178 18.52 5.68 26.68
CA VAL A 178 19.26 4.44 26.91
C VAL A 178 19.67 4.35 28.39
N ASP A 179 20.23 5.42 28.95
CA ASP A 179 20.63 5.47 30.37
C ASP A 179 19.46 5.27 31.31
N PHE A 180 18.32 5.89 31.00
CA PHE A 180 17.10 5.67 31.79
C PHE A 180 16.63 4.24 31.75
N LEU A 181 16.59 3.60 30.57
CA LEU A 181 16.14 2.21 30.43
C LEU A 181 17.09 1.24 31.18
N LYS A 182 18.40 1.60 31.25
CA LYS A 182 19.40 0.82 32.01
C LYS A 182 19.32 1.08 33.51
N GLU A 183 19.19 2.34 33.93
CA GLU A 183 19.24 2.77 35.34
C GLU A 183 18.13 3.76 35.71
N PRO A 184 16.85 3.33 35.73
CA PRO A 184 15.73 4.25 36.00
C PRO A 184 15.80 4.91 37.39
N GLY A 185 16.41 4.24 38.38
CA GLY A 185 16.56 4.74 39.73
C GLY A 185 17.35 6.04 39.83
N LYS A 186 18.34 6.26 38.96
CA LYS A 186 19.17 7.48 38.89
C LYS A 186 18.31 8.73 38.61
N TYR A 187 17.34 8.61 37.72
CA TYR A 187 16.47 9.71 37.29
C TYR A 187 15.31 9.92 38.25
N THR A 188 14.68 8.84 38.71
CA THR A 188 13.57 8.92 39.66
C THR A 188 13.98 9.45 41.01
N GLY A 189 15.22 9.17 41.45
CA GLY A 189 15.79 9.65 42.71
C GLY A 189 15.92 11.17 42.81
N VAL A 190 16.08 11.86 41.68
CA VAL A 190 16.16 13.34 41.62
C VAL A 190 14.82 13.97 41.19
N GLY A 191 13.74 13.15 41.04
CA GLY A 191 12.41 13.63 40.65
C GLY A 191 12.27 13.92 39.14
N ALA A 192 13.20 13.49 38.32
CA ALA A 192 13.13 13.69 36.88
C ALA A 192 11.99 12.84 36.25
N ARG A 193 11.32 13.45 35.29
CA ARG A 193 10.31 12.78 34.45
C ARG A 193 10.92 12.49 33.09
N ILE A 194 10.81 11.26 32.66
CA ILE A 194 11.30 10.85 31.35
C ILE A 194 10.21 10.97 30.30
N PRO A 195 10.56 11.35 29.07
CA PRO A 195 9.59 11.41 28.00
C PRO A 195 8.95 10.03 27.76
N LYS A 196 7.62 9.99 27.72
CA LYS A 196 6.88 8.76 27.41
C LYS A 196 7.00 8.39 25.94
N GLY A 197 7.13 9.39 25.08
CA GLY A 197 7.22 9.23 23.65
C GLY A 197 8.25 10.12 22.97
N VAL A 198 8.89 9.54 21.97
CA VAL A 198 9.87 10.20 21.09
C VAL A 198 9.40 10.11 19.66
N LEU A 199 9.27 11.24 19.00
CA LEU A 199 8.94 11.30 17.58
C LEU A 199 10.23 11.53 16.79
N LEU A 200 10.55 10.59 15.88
CA LEU A 200 11.61 10.75 14.89
C LEU A 200 10.99 11.33 13.62
N GLU A 201 11.39 12.54 13.28
CA GLU A 201 10.84 13.26 12.13
C GLU A 201 11.89 13.50 11.06
N ASP A 202 11.48 13.81 9.82
CA ASP A 202 12.29 14.22 8.67
C ASP A 202 12.30 13.24 7.47
N PRO A 203 13.06 13.54 6.38
CA PRO A 203 12.93 12.85 5.11
C PRO A 203 13.05 11.32 5.19
N PRO A 204 12.46 10.59 4.25
CA PRO A 204 12.62 9.14 4.16
C PRO A 204 14.08 8.76 3.87
N GLY A 205 14.50 7.58 4.35
CA GLY A 205 15.84 7.05 4.06
C GLY A 205 16.96 7.55 4.96
N THR A 206 16.69 8.40 5.97
CA THR A 206 17.69 8.94 6.90
C THR A 206 18.08 7.98 8.03
N GLY A 207 17.39 6.84 8.18
CA GLY A 207 17.74 5.82 9.16
C GLY A 207 16.93 5.82 10.46
N LYS A 208 15.75 6.48 10.51
CA LYS A 208 14.88 6.56 11.70
C LYS A 208 14.61 5.20 12.34
N THR A 209 14.19 4.22 11.56
CA THR A 209 13.92 2.84 12.03
C THR A 209 15.19 2.15 12.55
N LEU A 210 16.34 2.40 11.92
CA LEU A 210 17.63 1.86 12.37
C LEU A 210 18.05 2.49 13.70
N LEU A 211 17.89 3.79 13.86
CA LEU A 211 18.19 4.53 15.08
C LEU A 211 17.33 4.03 16.25
N ALA A 212 16.02 3.85 16.05
CA ALA A 212 15.13 3.29 17.07
C ALA A 212 15.55 1.87 17.53
N LYS A 213 15.95 1.01 16.57
CA LYS A 213 16.51 -0.32 16.89
C LYS A 213 17.81 -0.23 17.67
N ALA A 214 18.67 0.73 17.30
CA ALA A 214 19.95 0.91 17.97
C ALA A 214 19.76 1.37 19.42
N VAL A 215 18.80 2.24 19.71
CA VAL A 215 18.43 2.61 21.09
C VAL A 215 18.03 1.40 21.92
N ALA A 216 17.19 0.53 21.38
CA ALA A 216 16.76 -0.69 22.06
C ALA A 216 17.91 -1.68 22.27
N GLY A 217 18.76 -1.88 21.26
CA GLY A 217 19.93 -2.74 21.34
C GLY A 217 20.97 -2.23 22.31
N GLU A 218 21.22 -0.91 22.35
CA GLU A 218 22.13 -0.25 23.30
C GLU A 218 21.60 -0.34 24.74
N ALA A 219 20.29 -0.18 24.93
CA ALA A 219 19.64 -0.33 26.23
C ALA A 219 19.49 -1.81 26.66
N GLY A 220 19.57 -2.76 25.72
CA GLY A 220 19.41 -4.18 25.99
C GLY A 220 17.98 -4.59 26.35
N VAL A 221 16.98 -3.83 25.88
CA VAL A 221 15.55 -4.04 26.16
C VAL A 221 14.80 -4.63 24.96
N PRO A 222 13.65 -5.31 25.17
CA PRO A 222 12.78 -5.77 24.10
C PRO A 222 12.32 -4.63 23.18
N PHE A 223 12.26 -4.91 21.87
CA PHE A 223 11.84 -3.98 20.84
C PHE A 223 10.59 -4.51 20.11
N PHE A 224 9.48 -3.82 20.25
CA PHE A 224 8.23 -4.10 19.54
C PHE A 224 8.12 -3.18 18.34
N SER A 225 8.09 -3.72 17.13
CA SER A 225 7.99 -2.91 15.90
C SER A 225 6.70 -3.22 15.16
N ILE A 226 5.97 -2.16 14.80
CA ILE A 226 4.74 -2.21 14.02
C ILE A 226 4.70 -1.02 13.06
N SER A 227 4.05 -1.18 11.89
CA SER A 227 3.74 -0.05 11.01
C SER A 227 2.40 0.59 11.41
N GLY A 228 2.29 1.91 11.33
CA GLY A 228 1.01 2.62 11.51
C GLY A 228 -0.06 2.11 10.56
N SER A 229 0.32 1.67 9.35
CA SER A 229 -0.61 1.06 8.39
C SER A 229 -1.21 -0.27 8.87
N ASP A 230 -0.54 -1.01 9.76
CA ASP A 230 -1.06 -2.27 10.32
C ASP A 230 -2.26 -2.06 11.26
N PHE A 231 -2.46 -0.84 11.72
CA PHE A 231 -3.63 -0.47 12.53
C PHE A 231 -4.84 -0.08 11.69
N VAL A 232 -4.65 0.23 10.40
CA VAL A 232 -5.74 0.65 9.52
C VAL A 232 -6.38 -0.58 8.88
N GLU A 233 -7.64 -0.84 9.21
CA GLU A 233 -8.42 -1.96 8.69
C GLU A 233 -9.79 -1.47 8.20
N MET A 234 -10.50 -2.30 7.42
CA MET A 234 -11.83 -1.95 6.93
C MET A 234 -12.94 -2.09 7.99
N PHE A 235 -12.66 -2.80 9.09
CA PHE A 235 -13.64 -3.06 10.15
C PHE A 235 -13.40 -2.16 11.34
N VAL A 236 -14.42 -1.40 11.71
CA VAL A 236 -14.39 -0.47 12.84
C VAL A 236 -14.05 -1.19 14.15
N GLY A 237 -13.08 -0.64 14.88
CA GLY A 237 -12.65 -1.13 16.20
C GLY A 237 -11.53 -2.17 16.19
N VAL A 238 -11.15 -2.73 15.03
CA VAL A 238 -10.05 -3.70 14.95
C VAL A 238 -8.72 -3.03 15.21
N GLY A 239 -8.46 -1.84 14.64
CA GLY A 239 -7.26 -1.06 14.88
C GLY A 239 -7.10 -0.69 16.36
N ALA A 240 -8.15 -0.20 17.00
CA ALA A 240 -8.15 0.11 18.42
C ALA A 240 -7.89 -1.13 19.29
N SER A 241 -8.39 -2.31 18.89
CA SER A 241 -8.10 -3.56 19.61
C SER A 241 -6.63 -3.96 19.48
N ARG A 242 -6.01 -3.80 18.30
CA ARG A 242 -4.58 -4.08 18.10
C ARG A 242 -3.68 -3.13 18.89
N VAL A 243 -4.04 -1.86 18.96
CA VAL A 243 -3.35 -0.90 19.83
C VAL A 243 -3.36 -1.38 21.26
N ARG A 244 -4.54 -1.74 21.79
CA ARG A 244 -4.70 -2.21 23.17
C ARG A 244 -3.88 -3.48 23.45
N ASP A 245 -3.92 -4.44 22.55
CA ASP A 245 -3.18 -5.70 22.64
C ASP A 245 -1.66 -5.46 22.64
N LEU A 246 -1.15 -4.58 21.74
CA LEU A 246 0.25 -4.18 21.71
C LEU A 246 0.73 -3.61 23.04
N PHE A 247 -0.06 -2.70 23.64
CA PHE A 247 0.33 -2.07 24.90
C PHE A 247 0.20 -3.01 26.11
N VAL A 248 -0.73 -3.96 26.08
CA VAL A 248 -0.78 -5.03 27.08
C VAL A 248 0.48 -5.90 27.01
N GLU A 249 0.91 -6.25 25.79
CA GLU A 249 2.12 -7.04 25.58
C GLU A 249 3.38 -6.27 25.99
N ALA A 250 3.45 -4.97 25.68
CA ALA A 250 4.54 -4.10 26.13
C ALA A 250 4.62 -3.99 27.65
N LYS A 251 3.49 -3.85 28.35
CA LYS A 251 3.43 -3.82 29.83
C LYS A 251 3.95 -5.12 30.47
N HIS A 252 3.68 -6.26 29.84
CA HIS A 252 4.21 -7.55 30.33
C HIS A 252 5.71 -7.72 30.14
N ASN A 253 6.31 -6.97 29.21
CA ASN A 253 7.72 -7.05 28.86
C ASN A 253 8.52 -5.78 29.20
N ALA A 254 8.02 -4.98 30.11
CA ALA A 254 8.74 -3.78 30.58
C ALA A 254 10.00 -4.16 31.38
N PRO A 255 11.13 -3.42 31.25
CA PRO A 255 11.30 -2.26 30.38
C PRO A 255 11.44 -2.62 28.89
N CYS A 256 10.78 -1.84 28.01
CA CYS A 256 10.78 -2.11 26.56
C CYS A 256 10.61 -0.82 25.73
N ILE A 257 10.90 -0.93 24.43
CA ILE A 257 10.59 0.11 23.45
C ILE A 257 9.50 -0.40 22.51
N VAL A 258 8.45 0.42 22.32
CA VAL A 258 7.41 0.24 21.30
C VAL A 258 7.69 1.21 20.16
N PHE A 259 7.98 0.69 18.98
CA PHE A 259 8.25 1.50 17.79
C PHE A 259 7.10 1.41 16.78
N ILE A 260 6.58 2.58 16.40
CA ILE A 260 5.51 2.73 15.42
C ILE A 260 6.08 3.47 14.20
N ASP A 261 6.32 2.74 13.11
CA ASP A 261 6.76 3.35 11.86
C ASP A 261 5.56 3.93 11.09
N GLU A 262 5.79 4.97 10.31
CA GLU A 262 4.74 5.64 9.52
C GLU A 262 3.50 6.01 10.38
N ILE A 263 3.73 6.66 11.53
CA ILE A 263 2.65 7.01 12.46
C ILE A 263 1.58 7.90 11.82
N ASP A 264 1.92 8.65 10.78
CA ASP A 264 1.01 9.50 10.00
C ASP A 264 -0.11 8.72 9.30
N ALA A 265 0.04 7.40 9.11
CA ALA A 265 -1.05 6.55 8.61
C ALA A 265 -2.27 6.55 9.55
N VAL A 266 -2.04 6.71 10.86
CA VAL A 266 -3.08 6.66 11.92
C VAL A 266 -3.32 8.04 12.53
N ALA A 267 -2.26 8.81 12.73
CA ALA A 267 -2.26 10.06 13.51
C ALA A 267 -2.44 11.33 12.67
N ARG A 268 -3.06 11.23 11.52
CA ARG A 268 -3.32 12.38 10.64
C ARG A 268 -4.40 13.30 11.19
N ARG A 269 -4.27 14.63 10.99
CA ARG A 269 -5.28 15.65 11.34
C ARG A 269 -6.66 15.29 10.80
N ARG A 270 -7.69 15.65 11.55
CA ARG A 270 -9.09 15.43 11.19
C ARG A 270 -9.44 16.25 9.96
N GLY A 271 -9.88 15.60 8.89
CA GLY A 271 -10.41 16.26 7.71
C GLY A 271 -11.93 16.36 7.76
N THR A 272 -12.50 17.40 7.17
CA THR A 272 -13.96 17.61 7.06
C THR A 272 -14.62 16.71 5.99
N GLY A 273 -13.97 15.61 5.56
CA GLY A 273 -14.45 14.74 4.49
C GLY A 273 -15.52 13.75 4.96
N MET A 274 -16.65 13.68 4.27
CA MET A 274 -17.71 12.69 4.46
C MET A 274 -17.32 11.34 3.85
N GLY A 275 -16.73 10.43 4.68
CA GLY A 275 -16.42 9.06 4.23
C GLY A 275 -16.11 8.13 5.40
N GLY A 276 -16.75 6.95 5.46
CA GLY A 276 -16.72 5.99 6.58
C GLY A 276 -15.35 5.36 6.92
N GLY A 277 -14.27 5.69 6.20
CA GLY A 277 -12.91 5.28 6.55
C GLY A 277 -12.22 6.22 7.55
N HIS A 278 -12.83 7.36 7.90
CA HIS A 278 -12.28 8.29 8.87
C HIS A 278 -12.55 7.86 10.32
N ASP A 279 -13.73 7.28 10.59
CA ASP A 279 -14.15 6.90 11.94
C ASP A 279 -13.23 5.82 12.55
N GLU A 280 -12.75 4.88 11.76
CA GLU A 280 -11.87 3.81 12.23
C GLU A 280 -10.47 4.34 12.61
N ARG A 281 -9.89 5.21 11.78
CA ARG A 281 -8.58 5.84 12.06
C ARG A 281 -8.66 6.72 13.30
N GLU A 282 -9.72 7.51 13.44
CA GLU A 282 -9.92 8.38 14.58
C GLU A 282 -10.11 7.57 15.88
N GLN A 283 -10.85 6.47 15.82
CA GLN A 283 -11.01 5.57 16.94
C GLN A 283 -9.68 4.92 17.35
N THR A 284 -8.87 4.54 16.37
CA THR A 284 -7.54 3.97 16.57
C THR A 284 -6.57 4.98 17.17
N LEU A 285 -6.54 6.22 16.64
CA LEU A 285 -5.76 7.30 17.21
C LEU A 285 -6.17 7.59 18.66
N ASN A 286 -7.47 7.74 18.92
CA ASN A 286 -7.96 7.98 20.27
C ASN A 286 -7.55 6.86 21.24
N GLN A 287 -7.59 5.60 20.80
CA GLN A 287 -7.12 4.48 21.62
C GLN A 287 -5.61 4.57 21.88
N LEU A 288 -4.80 4.94 20.87
CA LEU A 288 -3.37 5.15 21.05
C LEU A 288 -3.09 6.23 22.10
N LEU A 289 -3.80 7.35 22.03
CA LEU A 289 -3.67 8.45 22.99
C LEU A 289 -4.07 8.00 24.41
N VAL A 290 -5.15 7.22 24.53
CA VAL A 290 -5.60 6.68 25.83
C VAL A 290 -4.56 5.73 26.42
N GLU A 291 -3.96 4.84 25.62
CA GLU A 291 -2.91 3.95 26.12
C GLU A 291 -1.67 4.72 26.55
N MET A 292 -1.23 5.73 25.78
CA MET A 292 -0.09 6.57 26.15
C MET A 292 -0.35 7.39 27.42
N ASP A 293 -1.55 7.95 27.57
CA ASP A 293 -1.94 8.68 28.78
C ASP A 293 -2.06 7.72 29.99
N GLY A 294 -2.46 6.47 29.74
CA GLY A 294 -2.67 5.43 30.76
C GLY A 294 -1.40 4.85 31.38
N PHE A 295 -0.20 5.16 30.85
CA PHE A 295 1.06 4.77 31.49
C PHE A 295 1.33 5.62 32.71
N GLY A 296 1.72 4.98 33.80
CA GLY A 296 2.34 5.65 34.94
C GLY A 296 3.67 6.30 34.54
N VAL A 297 4.02 7.34 35.25
CA VAL A 297 5.36 7.95 35.11
C VAL A 297 6.38 6.89 35.53
N ASN A 298 7.32 6.53 34.65
CA ASN A 298 8.41 5.58 34.91
C ASN A 298 8.05 4.07 34.90
N GLU A 299 7.03 3.65 34.18
CA GLU A 299 6.75 2.21 33.97
C GLU A 299 7.79 1.48 33.09
N GLY A 300 8.80 2.20 32.58
CA GLY A 300 9.85 1.61 31.76
C GLY A 300 9.46 1.31 30.32
N ILE A 301 8.32 1.84 29.84
CA ILE A 301 7.89 1.73 28.46
C ILE A 301 8.12 3.06 27.77
N ILE A 302 8.86 3.03 26.66
CA ILE A 302 9.06 4.21 25.81
C ILE A 302 8.47 3.92 24.44
N VAL A 303 7.60 4.83 23.99
CA VAL A 303 7.00 4.77 22.66
C VAL A 303 7.83 5.62 21.72
N MET A 304 8.47 5.03 20.73
CA MET A 304 9.13 5.76 19.65
C MET A 304 8.25 5.69 18.41
N ALA A 305 8.09 6.80 17.70
CA ALA A 305 7.39 6.81 16.42
C ALA A 305 8.23 7.48 15.35
N ALA A 306 8.05 7.06 14.10
CA ALA A 306 8.67 7.69 12.95
C ALA A 306 7.63 8.22 11.98
N THR A 307 7.89 9.39 11.41
CA THR A 307 7.10 9.98 10.32
C THR A 307 8.00 10.70 9.33
N ASN A 308 7.56 10.74 8.09
CA ASN A 308 8.16 11.59 7.06
C ASN A 308 7.37 12.89 6.86
N ARG A 309 6.24 13.05 7.58
CA ARG A 309 5.32 14.18 7.42
C ARG A 309 4.76 14.63 8.77
N VAL A 310 5.52 15.44 9.46
CA VAL A 310 5.11 16.00 10.76
C VAL A 310 3.97 17.02 10.61
N ASP A 311 3.92 17.67 9.46
CA ASP A 311 2.94 18.69 9.08
C ASP A 311 1.49 18.22 9.13
N ILE A 312 1.26 16.94 8.79
CA ILE A 312 -0.08 16.33 8.75
C ILE A 312 -0.53 15.68 10.07
N LEU A 313 0.36 15.61 11.08
CA LEU A 313 0.01 14.96 12.35
C LEU A 313 -1.02 15.77 13.15
N ASP A 314 -1.92 15.05 13.84
CA ASP A 314 -2.87 15.66 14.76
C ASP A 314 -2.11 16.28 15.95
N PRO A 315 -2.31 17.57 16.27
CA PRO A 315 -1.64 18.22 17.37
C PRO A 315 -1.83 17.54 18.73
N ALA A 316 -2.89 16.75 18.88
CA ALA A 316 -3.16 16.02 20.11
C ALA A 316 -2.07 14.99 20.44
N ILE A 317 -1.39 14.43 19.42
CA ILE A 317 -0.33 13.45 19.64
C ILE A 317 0.97 14.08 20.15
N LEU A 318 1.17 15.38 19.84
CA LEU A 318 2.36 16.15 20.20
C LEU A 318 2.25 16.86 21.55
N ARG A 319 1.16 16.60 22.32
CA ARG A 319 0.98 17.21 23.64
C ARG A 319 1.92 16.57 24.66
N PRO A 320 2.39 17.36 25.66
CA PRO A 320 3.19 16.83 26.77
C PRO A 320 2.55 15.62 27.44
N GLY A 321 3.37 14.59 27.72
CA GLY A 321 2.94 13.31 28.24
C GLY A 321 2.61 12.26 27.18
N ARG A 322 2.76 12.58 25.88
CA ARG A 322 2.62 11.70 24.72
C ARG A 322 3.94 11.69 23.93
N PHE A 323 3.99 12.26 22.74
CA PHE A 323 5.27 12.48 22.03
C PHE A 323 5.80 13.86 22.38
N ASP A 324 6.37 13.94 23.55
CA ASP A 324 6.88 15.18 24.14
C ASP A 324 8.32 15.49 23.75
N ARG A 325 9.05 14.55 23.19
CA ARG A 325 10.37 14.76 22.57
C ARG A 325 10.30 14.54 21.06
N LYS A 326 10.89 15.45 20.32
CA LYS A 326 11.01 15.37 18.86
C LYS A 326 12.49 15.38 18.50
N VAL A 327 12.91 14.41 17.69
CA VAL A 327 14.28 14.29 17.19
C VAL A 327 14.23 14.36 15.67
N ALA A 328 14.81 15.41 15.12
CA ALA A 328 14.90 15.62 13.69
C ALA A 328 16.07 14.80 13.13
N VAL A 329 15.79 13.79 12.30
CA VAL A 329 16.81 12.89 11.70
C VAL A 329 17.07 13.33 10.27
N GLY A 330 17.82 14.42 10.11
CA GLY A 330 18.07 15.08 8.83
C GLY A 330 18.94 14.30 7.86
N THR A 331 19.16 14.91 6.68
CA THR A 331 20.14 14.39 5.72
C THR A 331 21.55 14.55 6.28
N PRO A 332 22.43 13.54 6.12
CA PRO A 332 23.76 13.58 6.68
C PRO A 332 24.64 14.65 6.03
N ASP A 333 25.47 15.31 6.80
CA ASP A 333 26.56 16.18 6.35
C ASP A 333 27.68 15.39 5.67
N ILE A 334 28.72 16.05 5.15
CA ILE A 334 29.84 15.39 4.47
C ILE A 334 30.49 14.34 5.37
N GLY A 335 30.69 14.64 6.66
CA GLY A 335 31.29 13.71 7.63
C GLY A 335 30.40 12.50 7.86
N GLY A 336 29.11 12.73 8.08
CA GLY A 336 28.12 11.66 8.24
C GLY A 336 28.01 10.78 7.01
N ARG A 337 28.05 11.35 5.79
CA ARG A 337 28.05 10.57 4.55
C ARG A 337 29.29 9.70 4.42
N GLU A 338 30.45 10.20 4.78
CA GLU A 338 31.69 9.42 4.79
C GLU A 338 31.61 8.25 5.78
N GLU A 339 31.11 8.48 6.99
CA GLU A 339 30.91 7.44 8.00
C GLU A 339 29.91 6.36 7.51
N ILE A 340 28.79 6.79 6.92
CA ILE A 340 27.78 5.88 6.35
C ILE A 340 28.38 5.04 5.22
N LEU A 341 29.12 5.67 4.30
CA LEU A 341 29.81 4.95 3.23
C LEU A 341 30.80 3.91 3.78
N LYS A 342 31.56 4.24 4.83
CA LYS A 342 32.46 3.29 5.51
C LYS A 342 31.73 2.09 6.10
N VAL A 343 30.55 2.31 6.69
CA VAL A 343 29.73 1.21 7.25
C VAL A 343 29.25 0.28 6.14
N HIS A 344 28.69 0.83 5.04
CA HIS A 344 28.17 0.04 3.92
C HIS A 344 29.28 -0.58 3.04
N ALA A 345 30.52 -0.08 3.15
CA ALA A 345 31.68 -0.63 2.47
C ALA A 345 32.29 -1.84 3.16
N LYS A 346 32.05 -2.09 4.46
CA LYS A 346 32.69 -3.16 5.24
C LYS A 346 32.63 -4.55 4.60
N ASN A 347 31.51 -4.84 3.92
CA ASN A 347 31.27 -6.16 3.29
C ASN A 347 31.39 -6.12 1.75
N LYS A 348 32.01 -5.06 1.20
CA LYS A 348 32.18 -4.89 -0.23
C LYS A 348 33.67 -4.75 -0.57
N PRO A 349 34.21 -5.54 -1.50
CA PRO A 349 35.60 -5.39 -1.92
C PRO A 349 35.75 -4.10 -2.76
N LEU A 350 36.38 -3.10 -2.20
CA LEU A 350 36.73 -1.84 -2.88
C LEU A 350 38.13 -1.95 -3.47
N GLY A 351 38.33 -1.35 -4.65
CA GLY A 351 39.64 -1.17 -5.26
C GLY A 351 40.45 -0.06 -4.56
N ASP A 352 41.76 -0.08 -4.75
CA ASP A 352 42.69 0.90 -4.16
C ASP A 352 42.47 2.32 -4.70
N ASP A 353 41.78 2.46 -5.84
CA ASP A 353 41.41 3.73 -6.49
C ASP A 353 40.19 4.41 -5.86
N VAL A 354 39.48 3.75 -4.92
CA VAL A 354 38.24 4.24 -4.36
C VAL A 354 38.50 5.21 -3.19
N ASN A 355 38.05 6.45 -3.34
CA ASN A 355 38.13 7.47 -2.30
C ASN A 355 36.73 7.79 -1.75
N LEU A 356 36.42 7.24 -0.53
CA LEU A 356 35.11 7.43 0.11
C LEU A 356 34.84 8.90 0.50
N GLN A 357 35.88 9.66 0.85
CA GLN A 357 35.76 11.07 1.20
C GLN A 357 35.34 11.89 -0.04
N GLN A 358 35.95 11.63 -1.19
CA GLN A 358 35.54 12.28 -2.44
C GLN A 358 34.12 11.93 -2.83
N ILE A 359 33.71 10.68 -2.60
CA ILE A 359 32.32 10.25 -2.85
C ILE A 359 31.36 10.97 -1.92
N ALA A 360 31.71 11.11 -0.62
CA ALA A 360 30.90 11.85 0.34
C ALA A 360 30.72 13.32 -0.06
N GLN A 361 31.75 13.96 -0.61
CA GLN A 361 31.67 15.32 -1.14
C GLN A 361 30.71 15.44 -2.33
N THR A 362 30.80 14.48 -3.26
CA THR A 362 30.00 14.51 -4.50
C THR A 362 28.53 14.10 -4.30
N THR A 363 28.19 13.49 -3.17
CA THR A 363 26.84 12.99 -2.84
C THR A 363 26.06 13.92 -1.92
N ALA A 364 26.23 15.24 -2.05
CA ALA A 364 25.46 16.21 -1.28
C ALA A 364 23.94 15.96 -1.44
N GLY A 365 23.22 15.99 -0.32
CA GLY A 365 21.78 15.73 -0.28
C GLY A 365 21.36 14.24 -0.34
N PHE A 366 22.31 13.30 -0.45
CA PHE A 366 21.99 11.86 -0.38
C PHE A 366 21.70 11.44 1.06
N THR A 367 20.66 10.63 1.21
CA THR A 367 20.32 9.97 2.47
C THR A 367 21.18 8.72 2.69
N GLY A 368 21.11 8.15 3.89
CA GLY A 368 21.78 6.87 4.19
C GLY A 368 21.36 5.75 3.25
N ALA A 369 20.08 5.68 2.89
CA ALA A 369 19.55 4.70 1.95
C ALA A 369 20.08 4.92 0.51
N ASP A 370 20.23 6.17 0.08
CA ASP A 370 20.79 6.48 -1.25
C ASP A 370 22.27 6.07 -1.33
N LEU A 371 23.04 6.30 -0.25
CA LEU A 371 24.45 5.90 -0.16
C LEU A 371 24.63 4.39 -0.15
N GLU A 372 23.76 3.66 0.56
CA GLU A 372 23.72 2.20 0.51
C GLU A 372 23.46 1.71 -0.92
N ASN A 373 22.42 2.26 -1.54
CA ASN A 373 22.03 1.92 -2.91
C ASN A 373 23.14 2.27 -3.92
N LEU A 374 23.84 3.39 -3.73
CA LEU A 374 24.97 3.79 -4.56
C LEU A 374 26.07 2.72 -4.58
N LEU A 375 26.50 2.26 -3.41
CA LEU A 375 27.51 1.21 -3.28
C LEU A 375 27.01 -0.16 -3.78
N ASN A 376 25.75 -0.46 -3.61
CA ASN A 376 25.13 -1.68 -4.12
C ASN A 376 25.07 -1.67 -5.64
N GLU A 377 24.65 -0.57 -6.26
CA GLU A 377 24.64 -0.41 -7.72
C GLU A 377 26.04 -0.46 -8.31
N ALA A 378 27.03 0.12 -7.63
CA ALA A 378 28.43 0.02 -8.03
C ALA A 378 28.93 -1.43 -8.00
N ALA A 379 28.56 -2.20 -6.99
CA ALA A 379 28.87 -3.63 -6.91
C ALA A 379 28.22 -4.42 -8.06
N ILE A 380 26.96 -4.12 -8.39
CA ILE A 380 26.27 -4.75 -9.53
C ILE A 380 26.96 -4.42 -10.85
N ILE A 381 27.42 -3.18 -11.04
CA ILE A 381 28.17 -2.78 -12.24
C ILE A 381 29.49 -3.56 -12.34
N ALA A 382 30.27 -3.65 -11.26
CA ALA A 382 31.51 -4.40 -11.20
C ALA A 382 31.29 -5.89 -11.52
N ALA A 383 30.25 -6.50 -10.94
CA ALA A 383 29.89 -7.89 -11.19
C ALA A 383 29.51 -8.16 -12.66
N LYS A 384 28.77 -7.25 -13.29
CA LYS A 384 28.43 -7.33 -14.74
C LYS A 384 29.66 -7.28 -15.64
N GLU A 385 30.71 -6.60 -15.21
CA GLU A 385 32.00 -6.57 -15.91
C GLU A 385 32.95 -7.73 -15.49
N ASN A 386 32.43 -8.72 -14.78
CA ASN A 386 33.18 -9.88 -14.28
C ASN A 386 34.40 -9.51 -13.40
N ARG A 387 34.32 -8.42 -12.65
CA ARG A 387 35.33 -8.00 -11.68
C ARG A 387 34.93 -8.40 -10.26
N SER A 388 35.91 -8.72 -9.44
CA SER A 388 35.74 -9.10 -8.03
C SER A 388 35.82 -7.95 -7.06
N PHE A 389 36.05 -6.72 -7.54
CA PHE A 389 36.14 -5.50 -6.72
C PHE A 389 35.49 -4.32 -7.44
N ILE A 390 35.07 -3.34 -6.63
CA ILE A 390 34.42 -2.11 -7.07
C ILE A 390 35.49 -1.05 -7.29
N ALA A 391 35.60 -0.50 -8.50
CA ALA A 391 36.49 0.60 -8.83
C ALA A 391 35.78 1.96 -8.74
N GLN A 392 36.56 3.05 -8.65
CA GLN A 392 36.01 4.42 -8.62
C GLN A 392 35.09 4.71 -9.82
N LYS A 393 35.41 4.16 -11.00
CA LYS A 393 34.58 4.32 -12.21
C LYS A 393 33.18 3.72 -12.07
N ASP A 394 33.03 2.65 -11.28
CA ASP A 394 31.73 2.00 -11.07
C ASP A 394 30.85 2.85 -10.18
N ILE A 395 31.45 3.45 -9.16
CA ILE A 395 30.75 4.38 -8.26
C ILE A 395 30.31 5.64 -9.03
N LYS A 396 31.15 6.18 -9.90
CA LYS A 396 30.77 7.29 -10.79
C LYS A 396 29.58 6.93 -11.69
N ARG A 397 29.55 5.74 -12.26
CA ARG A 397 28.40 5.24 -13.07
C ARG A 397 27.16 5.01 -12.22
N ALA A 398 27.34 4.42 -11.02
CA ALA A 398 26.24 4.19 -10.09
C ALA A 398 25.63 5.52 -9.61
N PHE A 399 26.46 6.54 -9.36
CA PHE A 399 26.01 7.88 -8.95
C PHE A 399 25.05 8.49 -9.99
N ILE A 400 25.40 8.40 -11.27
CA ILE A 400 24.51 8.86 -12.35
C ILE A 400 23.22 8.04 -12.39
N LYS A 401 23.33 6.72 -12.25
CA LYS A 401 22.17 5.83 -12.26
C LYS A 401 21.22 6.07 -11.10
N VAL A 402 21.74 6.33 -9.91
CA VAL A 402 20.93 6.59 -8.71
C VAL A 402 20.33 8.01 -8.74
N GLY A 403 21.12 9.02 -9.15
CA GLY A 403 20.68 10.41 -9.17
C GLY A 403 19.70 10.75 -10.30
N ILE A 404 19.91 10.19 -11.50
CA ILE A 404 19.16 10.57 -12.71
C ILE A 404 18.35 9.39 -13.27
N GLY A 405 18.73 8.17 -12.94
CA GLY A 405 18.11 6.95 -13.47
C GLY A 405 18.94 6.26 -14.56
N ALA A 406 18.46 5.08 -14.98
CA ALA A 406 19.18 4.26 -15.96
C ALA A 406 19.11 4.88 -17.36
N GLU A 407 20.28 4.94 -18.04
CA GLU A 407 20.41 5.37 -19.43
C GLU A 407 19.70 4.37 -20.38
N LYS A 408 18.88 4.89 -21.32
CA LYS A 408 18.13 4.11 -22.32
C LYS A 408 18.84 4.10 -23.67
N LYS A 409 19.94 3.37 -23.80
CA LYS A 409 20.75 3.30 -25.00
C LYS A 409 20.08 2.63 -26.22
N SER A 410 18.98 1.90 -26.01
CA SER A 410 18.24 1.21 -27.08
C SER A 410 17.19 2.07 -27.78
N ARG A 411 16.95 3.31 -27.30
CA ARG A 411 15.97 4.20 -27.92
C ARG A 411 16.54 4.80 -29.21
N ILE A 412 15.85 4.59 -30.30
CA ILE A 412 16.19 5.21 -31.58
C ILE A 412 15.70 6.66 -31.55
N ILE A 413 16.63 7.61 -31.64
CA ILE A 413 16.37 9.04 -31.65
C ILE A 413 16.78 9.55 -33.04
N SER A 414 15.97 10.42 -33.62
CA SER A 414 16.32 11.05 -34.89
C SER A 414 17.49 12.03 -34.72
N ASP A 415 18.31 12.21 -35.80
CA ASP A 415 19.43 13.14 -35.73
C ASP A 415 18.99 14.58 -35.41
N LYS A 416 17.79 14.96 -35.85
CA LYS A 416 17.19 16.25 -35.49
C LYS A 416 16.96 16.37 -34.00
N GLU A 417 16.38 15.35 -33.37
CA GLU A 417 16.13 15.35 -31.90
C GLU A 417 17.43 15.29 -31.09
N LYS A 418 18.43 14.49 -31.56
CA LYS A 418 19.76 14.49 -30.96
C LYS A 418 20.40 15.87 -30.99
N LYS A 419 20.30 16.56 -32.14
CA LYS A 419 20.84 17.91 -32.28
C LYS A 419 20.15 18.91 -31.35
N ILE A 420 18.82 18.87 -31.26
CA ILE A 420 18.04 19.72 -30.32
C ILE A 420 18.50 19.47 -28.90
N THR A 421 18.56 18.20 -28.46
CA THR A 421 18.98 17.82 -27.10
C THR A 421 20.42 18.29 -26.82
N ALA A 422 21.35 18.15 -27.80
CA ALA A 422 22.74 18.56 -27.61
C ALA A 422 22.86 20.07 -27.31
N TYR A 423 22.15 20.90 -28.06
CA TYR A 423 22.14 22.33 -27.81
C TYR A 423 21.40 22.70 -26.52
N HIS A 424 20.33 22.01 -26.22
CA HIS A 424 19.59 22.20 -24.94
C HIS A 424 20.47 21.94 -23.73
N GLU A 425 21.15 20.79 -23.67
CA GLU A 425 22.05 20.45 -22.58
C GLU A 425 23.31 21.34 -22.53
N ALA A 426 23.83 21.73 -23.71
CA ALA A 426 24.94 22.68 -23.77
C ALA A 426 24.56 24.06 -23.18
N GLY A 427 23.31 24.53 -23.39
CA GLY A 427 22.81 25.77 -22.83
C GLY A 427 22.79 25.73 -21.29
N HIS A 428 22.34 24.64 -20.68
CA HIS A 428 22.43 24.44 -19.23
C HIS A 428 23.88 24.41 -18.75
N ALA A 429 24.76 23.69 -19.45
CA ALA A 429 26.14 23.49 -19.07
C ALA A 429 26.92 24.81 -19.04
N ILE A 430 26.75 25.69 -20.04
CA ILE A 430 27.39 27.01 -20.08
C ILE A 430 27.01 27.84 -18.85
N LEU A 431 25.72 27.89 -18.51
CA LEU A 431 25.25 28.65 -17.37
C LEU A 431 25.78 28.09 -16.03
N PHE A 432 25.88 26.77 -15.89
CA PHE A 432 26.54 26.16 -14.74
C PHE A 432 28.01 26.54 -14.61
N HIS A 433 28.72 26.72 -15.72
CA HIS A 433 30.14 27.08 -15.71
C HIS A 433 30.36 28.56 -15.40
N VAL A 434 29.56 29.43 -16.00
CA VAL A 434 29.77 30.89 -15.95
C VAL A 434 29.24 31.50 -14.64
N LEU A 435 28.15 30.94 -14.09
CA LEU A 435 27.53 31.49 -12.89
C LEU A 435 28.24 30.97 -11.61
N PRO A 436 28.63 31.85 -10.69
CA PRO A 436 29.54 31.48 -9.60
C PRO A 436 28.91 30.63 -8.49
N ASP A 437 27.58 30.76 -8.29
CA ASP A 437 26.92 30.16 -7.12
C ASP A 437 26.29 28.76 -7.42
N VAL A 438 26.21 28.33 -8.69
CA VAL A 438 25.48 27.09 -9.06
C VAL A 438 26.33 25.83 -9.07
N GLY A 439 27.63 25.97 -8.88
CA GLY A 439 28.59 24.85 -8.90
C GLY A 439 28.95 24.37 -10.34
N PRO A 440 30.11 23.76 -10.48
CA PRO A 440 30.60 23.31 -11.78
C PRO A 440 29.80 22.13 -12.34
N VAL A 441 29.89 21.94 -13.66
CA VAL A 441 29.32 20.79 -14.35
C VAL A 441 30.09 19.52 -13.98
N TYR A 442 29.39 18.45 -13.62
CA TYR A 442 29.96 17.11 -13.42
C TYR A 442 30.01 16.33 -14.72
N THR A 443 28.91 16.30 -15.47
CA THR A 443 28.78 15.60 -16.75
C THR A 443 27.60 16.14 -17.53
N VAL A 444 27.70 16.13 -18.87
CA VAL A 444 26.59 16.43 -19.78
C VAL A 444 26.37 15.23 -20.68
N SER A 445 25.12 14.87 -20.94
CA SER A 445 24.77 13.70 -21.75
C SER A 445 23.49 13.92 -22.54
N ILE A 446 23.48 13.44 -23.77
CA ILE A 446 22.29 13.40 -24.63
C ILE A 446 21.65 12.01 -24.70
N ILE A 447 22.07 11.10 -23.80
CA ILE A 447 21.49 9.78 -23.69
C ILE A 447 20.21 9.86 -22.84
N PRO A 448 19.04 9.44 -23.36
CA PRO A 448 17.80 9.49 -22.61
C PRO A 448 17.85 8.66 -21.34
N THR A 449 17.17 9.14 -20.28
CA THR A 449 17.07 8.44 -19.01
C THR A 449 15.66 7.91 -18.72
N GLY A 450 15.54 7.09 -17.68
CA GLY A 450 14.30 6.39 -17.31
C GLY A 450 13.10 7.28 -17.03
N VAL A 451 13.31 8.52 -16.60
CA VAL A 451 12.24 9.47 -16.20
C VAL A 451 11.67 10.26 -17.38
N GLY A 452 12.11 9.96 -18.62
CA GLY A 452 11.58 10.62 -19.84
C GLY A 452 12.37 11.85 -20.29
N ALA A 453 13.49 12.17 -19.65
CA ALA A 453 14.42 13.19 -20.10
C ALA A 453 15.15 12.73 -21.38
N ALA A 454 15.30 13.63 -22.36
CA ALA A 454 16.01 13.36 -23.61
C ALA A 454 17.54 13.38 -23.41
N GLY A 455 18.03 14.18 -22.46
CA GLY A 455 19.39 14.30 -22.01
C GLY A 455 19.43 14.74 -20.55
N TYR A 456 20.61 15.06 -20.04
CA TYR A 456 20.78 15.64 -18.72
C TYR A 456 22.12 16.37 -18.57
N THR A 457 22.08 17.47 -17.85
CA THR A 457 23.26 18.20 -17.35
C THR A 457 23.28 18.09 -15.83
N MET A 458 24.33 17.50 -15.27
CA MET A 458 24.46 17.25 -13.86
C MET A 458 25.52 18.19 -13.25
N PRO A 459 25.13 19.04 -12.27
CA PRO A 459 26.11 19.83 -11.53
C PRO A 459 26.81 18.99 -10.47
N LEU A 460 28.01 19.40 -10.07
CA LEU A 460 28.72 18.87 -8.92
C LEU A 460 28.54 19.81 -7.73
N PRO A 461 27.76 19.42 -6.70
CA PRO A 461 27.69 20.21 -5.48
C PRO A 461 29.07 20.23 -4.80
N GLU A 462 29.63 21.40 -4.55
CA GLU A 462 30.94 21.51 -3.89
C GLU A 462 30.85 21.53 -2.36
N LYS A 463 29.71 21.97 -1.81
CA LYS A 463 29.48 22.14 -0.37
C LYS A 463 28.01 21.84 -0.02
N ASP A 464 27.78 21.44 1.22
CA ASP A 464 26.45 21.42 1.80
C ASP A 464 26.08 22.85 2.21
N GLU A 465 25.15 23.48 1.50
CA GLU A 465 24.70 24.84 1.79
C GLU A 465 23.53 24.81 2.77
N MET A 466 23.68 25.54 3.88
CA MET A 466 22.61 25.68 4.88
C MET A 466 21.53 26.68 4.42
N PHE A 467 21.91 27.70 3.65
CA PHE A 467 21.00 28.75 3.19
C PHE A 467 21.17 29.01 1.69
N ALA A 468 20.07 29.10 0.98
CA ALA A 468 20.06 29.58 -0.40
C ALA A 468 19.89 31.10 -0.41
N THR A 469 20.84 31.81 -0.99
CA THR A 469 20.78 33.29 -1.14
C THR A 469 19.84 33.67 -2.31
N LYS A 470 19.37 34.95 -2.30
CA LYS A 470 18.59 35.50 -3.45
C LYS A 470 19.39 35.36 -4.76
N SER A 471 20.72 35.63 -4.73
CA SER A 471 21.60 35.46 -5.91
C SER A 471 21.60 34.02 -6.41
N ARG A 472 21.83 33.07 -5.52
CA ARG A 472 21.81 31.64 -5.85
C ARG A 472 20.49 31.20 -6.51
N MET A 473 19.36 31.58 -5.93
CA MET A 473 18.03 31.23 -6.44
C MET A 473 17.77 31.83 -7.85
N LEU A 474 18.22 33.07 -8.09
CA LEU A 474 18.15 33.68 -9.42
C LEU A 474 19.02 32.93 -10.44
N GLN A 475 20.25 32.53 -10.04
CA GLN A 475 21.14 31.74 -10.89
C GLN A 475 20.53 30.34 -11.18
N ASP A 476 19.89 29.69 -10.23
CA ASP A 476 19.18 28.43 -10.44
C ASP A 476 18.03 28.57 -11.45
N ILE A 477 17.32 29.73 -11.44
CA ILE A 477 16.31 30.06 -12.45
C ILE A 477 16.96 30.23 -13.83
N MET A 478 18.07 30.99 -13.91
CA MET A 478 18.81 31.20 -15.17
C MET A 478 19.26 29.87 -15.76
N VAL A 479 19.90 29.00 -14.95
CA VAL A 479 20.30 27.66 -15.40
C VAL A 479 19.11 26.86 -15.91
N SER A 480 17.99 26.85 -15.19
CA SER A 480 16.79 26.13 -15.61
C SER A 480 16.24 26.61 -16.96
N LEU A 481 16.46 27.88 -17.32
CA LEU A 481 16.02 28.45 -18.60
C LEU A 481 17.02 28.21 -19.75
N GLY A 482 18.26 27.78 -19.45
CA GLY A 482 19.36 27.68 -20.38
C GLY A 482 19.08 26.82 -21.62
N GLY A 483 18.50 25.64 -21.43
CA GLY A 483 18.16 24.74 -22.53
C GLY A 483 17.16 25.37 -23.50
N ARG A 484 16.10 26.00 -22.96
CA ARG A 484 15.10 26.71 -23.75
C ARG A 484 15.67 27.86 -24.57
N ILE A 485 16.60 28.62 -23.96
CA ILE A 485 17.26 29.76 -24.60
C ILE A 485 18.15 29.29 -25.73
N ALA A 486 18.92 28.22 -25.54
CA ALA A 486 19.75 27.64 -26.55
C ALA A 486 18.95 27.12 -27.76
N GLU A 487 17.77 26.49 -27.52
CA GLU A 487 16.87 26.09 -28.61
C GLU A 487 16.41 27.32 -29.42
N GLU A 488 15.99 28.39 -28.76
CA GLU A 488 15.51 29.62 -29.42
C GLU A 488 16.60 30.27 -30.27
N ILE A 489 17.81 30.41 -29.73
CA ILE A 489 18.95 31.06 -30.44
C ILE A 489 19.32 30.26 -31.71
N ILE A 490 19.42 28.93 -31.61
CA ILE A 490 19.99 28.11 -32.68
C ILE A 490 18.94 27.69 -33.72
N PHE A 491 17.73 27.40 -33.31
CA PHE A 491 16.70 26.87 -34.22
C PHE A 491 15.61 27.91 -34.56
N GLY A 492 15.57 29.06 -33.89
CA GLY A 492 14.47 30.02 -34.03
C GLY A 492 13.09 29.41 -33.66
N ASP A 493 13.09 28.28 -33.00
CA ASP A 493 11.91 27.50 -32.61
C ASP A 493 12.13 26.90 -31.21
N ILE A 494 11.10 26.33 -30.65
CA ILE A 494 11.06 25.90 -29.26
C ILE A 494 10.35 24.58 -29.15
N THR A 495 10.80 23.73 -28.22
CA THR A 495 10.21 22.42 -28.03
C THR A 495 9.51 22.26 -26.68
N THR A 496 8.72 21.19 -26.54
CA THR A 496 8.11 20.79 -25.27
C THR A 496 9.12 20.21 -24.28
N GLY A 497 10.38 19.97 -24.70
CA GLY A 497 11.44 19.40 -23.87
C GLY A 497 11.72 20.21 -22.61
N ALA A 498 11.68 21.54 -22.72
CA ALA A 498 11.93 22.45 -21.59
C ALA A 498 10.77 22.58 -20.58
N SER A 499 9.70 21.76 -20.68
CA SER A 499 8.52 21.92 -19.81
C SER A 499 8.82 21.70 -18.32
N SER A 500 9.68 20.77 -17.98
CA SER A 500 10.12 20.50 -16.60
C SER A 500 10.97 21.64 -16.03
N ASP A 501 11.83 22.22 -16.86
CA ASP A 501 12.75 23.28 -16.50
C ASP A 501 12.00 24.60 -16.26
N ILE A 502 11.03 24.91 -17.13
CA ILE A 502 10.11 26.05 -16.95
C ILE A 502 9.31 25.89 -15.65
N LYS A 503 8.80 24.68 -15.38
CA LYS A 503 8.06 24.40 -14.13
C LYS A 503 8.96 24.61 -12.90
N LYS A 504 10.21 24.15 -12.95
CA LYS A 504 11.20 24.33 -11.88
C LYS A 504 11.51 25.81 -11.67
N ALA A 505 11.81 26.54 -12.73
CA ALA A 505 12.06 27.97 -12.69
C ALA A 505 10.89 28.76 -12.09
N THR A 506 9.66 28.49 -12.55
CA THR A 506 8.44 29.14 -12.05
C THR A 506 8.20 28.84 -10.57
N LYS A 507 8.39 27.57 -10.15
CA LYS A 507 8.25 27.18 -8.73
C LYS A 507 9.28 27.90 -7.85
N THR A 508 10.52 28.03 -8.32
CA THR A 508 11.58 28.76 -7.58
C THR A 508 11.25 30.24 -7.46
N ALA A 509 10.89 30.90 -8.57
CA ALA A 509 10.50 32.30 -8.56
C ALA A 509 9.29 32.57 -7.65
N ARG A 510 8.28 31.69 -7.69
CA ARG A 510 7.10 31.82 -6.81
C ARG A 510 7.48 31.70 -5.35
N ARG A 511 8.35 30.74 -4.96
CA ARG A 511 8.84 30.61 -3.58
C ARG A 511 9.64 31.82 -3.12
N MET A 512 10.45 32.44 -3.99
CA MET A 512 11.16 33.68 -3.67
C MET A 512 10.20 34.78 -3.27
N VAL A 513 9.09 34.92 -3.98
CA VAL A 513 8.09 35.97 -3.74
C VAL A 513 7.20 35.64 -2.54
N THR A 514 6.62 34.42 -2.50
CA THR A 514 5.56 34.09 -1.53
C THR A 514 6.09 33.59 -0.19
N ARG A 515 7.19 32.83 -0.20
CA ARG A 515 7.70 32.15 1.01
C ARG A 515 8.84 32.89 1.66
N TYR A 516 9.78 33.41 0.87
CA TYR A 516 11.01 33.96 1.39
C TYR A 516 11.03 35.50 1.44
N GLY A 517 9.98 36.17 0.96
CA GLY A 517 9.90 37.64 0.96
C GLY A 517 11.08 38.30 0.23
N MET A 518 11.57 37.68 -0.88
CA MET A 518 12.73 38.12 -1.64
C MET A 518 12.39 39.10 -2.78
N SER A 519 11.14 39.60 -2.83
CA SER A 519 10.69 40.60 -3.79
C SER A 519 10.69 41.99 -3.14
N ASP A 520 11.24 42.96 -3.85
CA ASP A 520 11.26 44.36 -3.38
C ASP A 520 9.87 45.03 -3.54
N ASN A 521 9.05 44.55 -4.49
CA ASN A 521 7.71 45.07 -4.76
C ASN A 521 6.65 44.52 -3.80
N ILE A 522 6.71 43.24 -3.48
CA ILE A 522 5.77 42.54 -2.57
C ILE A 522 6.16 42.74 -1.11
N GLY A 523 7.48 42.92 -0.84
CA GLY A 523 8.02 43.12 0.49
C GLY A 523 8.28 41.84 1.26
N VAL A 524 8.62 41.98 2.55
CA VAL A 524 9.01 40.88 3.45
C VAL A 524 7.75 40.30 4.11
N ILE A 525 6.89 39.68 3.31
CA ILE A 525 5.64 39.07 3.76
C ILE A 525 5.61 37.62 3.25
N CYS A 526 5.16 36.67 4.09
CA CYS A 526 4.92 35.30 3.70
C CYS A 526 3.46 35.15 3.30
N TYR A 527 3.23 34.86 2.03
CA TYR A 527 1.94 34.57 1.43
C TYR A 527 1.79 33.08 1.08
N ASP A 528 2.77 32.27 1.48
CA ASP A 528 2.73 30.83 1.28
C ASP A 528 1.71 30.28 2.30
N ASP A 529 0.52 29.94 1.84
CA ASP A 529 -0.32 29.02 2.57
C ASP A 529 0.41 27.69 2.54
N ASP A 530 0.59 27.01 3.69
CA ASP A 530 1.25 25.70 3.80
C ASP A 530 0.61 24.68 2.85
N ASP A 531 0.90 24.83 1.55
CA ASP A 531 0.34 24.06 0.42
C ASP A 531 0.92 22.64 0.32
N ASP A 532 1.62 22.17 1.33
CA ASP A 532 1.97 20.75 1.47
C ASP A 532 0.77 19.89 1.92
N GLU A 533 -0.39 20.48 2.21
CA GLU A 533 -1.64 19.77 2.42
C GLU A 533 -2.34 19.43 1.08
N VAL A 534 -1.93 18.34 0.44
CA VAL A 534 -2.70 17.72 -0.65
C VAL A 534 -3.99 17.12 -0.07
N PHE A 535 -5.01 17.92 0.10
CA PHE A 535 -6.36 17.48 0.45
C PHE A 535 -7.28 17.53 -0.77
N ILE A 536 -7.69 16.36 -1.26
CA ILE A 536 -8.70 16.14 -2.32
C ILE A 536 -10.11 16.65 -1.87
N GLY A 537 -10.21 17.70 -1.17
CA GLY A 537 -11.48 18.28 -0.72
C GLY A 537 -11.41 19.79 -0.49
N LYS A 538 -10.20 20.33 -0.49
CA LYS A 538 -9.99 21.78 -0.30
C LYS A 538 -10.19 22.59 -1.58
N ASP A 539 -10.15 21.94 -2.75
CA ASP A 539 -10.40 22.59 -4.05
C ASP A 539 -11.80 23.20 -4.21
N LEU A 540 -12.73 22.89 -3.30
CA LEU A 540 -14.09 23.45 -3.30
C LEU A 540 -14.30 24.63 -2.33
N ALA A 541 -13.30 24.96 -1.49
CA ALA A 541 -13.45 25.98 -0.44
C ALA A 541 -12.18 26.80 -0.15
N HIS A 542 -11.23 26.94 -1.10
CA HIS A 542 -10.11 27.86 -0.93
C HIS A 542 -10.61 29.31 -0.95
N ALA A 543 -10.85 29.83 0.23
CA ALA A 543 -10.66 31.27 0.42
C ALA A 543 -9.13 31.50 0.38
N LYS A 544 -8.60 32.06 -0.72
CA LYS A 544 -7.21 32.51 -0.80
C LYS A 544 -6.92 33.35 0.43
N ALA A 545 -5.80 33.10 1.13
CA ALA A 545 -5.41 33.85 2.32
C ALA A 545 -5.13 35.33 2.02
N HIS A 546 -5.10 35.71 0.74
CA HIS A 546 -4.81 37.06 0.26
C HIS A 546 -5.78 37.48 -0.85
N SER A 547 -5.93 38.78 -1.05
CA SER A 547 -6.84 39.34 -2.06
C SER A 547 -6.43 38.95 -3.49
N GLU A 548 -7.37 39.03 -4.43
CA GLU A 548 -7.07 38.81 -5.85
C GLU A 548 -6.09 39.84 -6.42
N GLU A 549 -6.07 41.03 -5.87
CA GLU A 549 -5.12 42.08 -6.21
C GLU A 549 -3.69 41.65 -5.88
N ILE A 550 -3.43 41.17 -4.65
CA ILE A 550 -2.13 40.64 -4.25
C ILE A 550 -1.75 39.41 -5.07
N SER A 551 -2.70 38.51 -5.38
CA SER A 551 -2.42 37.39 -6.29
C SER A 551 -1.93 37.87 -7.65
N GLY A 552 -2.56 38.92 -8.20
CA GLY A 552 -2.14 39.53 -9.45
C GLY A 552 -0.77 40.20 -9.37
N GLU A 553 -0.42 40.80 -8.25
CA GLU A 553 0.91 41.36 -8.01
C GLU A 553 1.99 40.28 -7.89
N ILE A 554 1.72 39.19 -7.17
CA ILE A 554 2.59 38.02 -7.08
C ILE A 554 2.87 37.45 -8.47
N ASP A 555 1.85 37.26 -9.30
CA ASP A 555 2.00 36.71 -10.65
C ASP A 555 2.79 37.66 -11.57
N LYS A 556 2.63 38.96 -11.43
CA LYS A 556 3.44 39.97 -12.15
C LYS A 556 4.90 39.91 -11.72
N GLU A 557 5.15 39.80 -10.43
CA GLU A 557 6.52 39.75 -9.88
C GLU A 557 7.23 38.45 -10.27
N VAL A 558 6.55 37.31 -10.19
CA VAL A 558 7.06 36.01 -10.68
C VAL A 558 7.44 36.10 -12.14
N LYS A 559 6.57 36.70 -12.97
CA LYS A 559 6.86 36.91 -14.39
C LYS A 559 8.08 37.81 -14.58
N HIS A 560 8.16 38.92 -13.85
CA HIS A 560 9.29 39.85 -13.91
C HIS A 560 10.63 39.16 -13.58
N ILE A 561 10.66 38.38 -12.51
CA ILE A 561 11.85 37.61 -12.12
C ILE A 561 12.29 36.65 -13.24
N ILE A 562 11.32 35.95 -13.85
CA ILE A 562 11.62 35.01 -14.95
C ILE A 562 12.13 35.75 -16.18
N ASP A 563 11.48 36.84 -16.59
CA ASP A 563 11.83 37.63 -17.77
C ASP A 563 13.24 38.24 -17.61
N ASP A 564 13.58 38.75 -16.41
CA ASP A 564 14.91 39.31 -16.10
C ASP A 564 15.99 38.21 -16.13
N CYS A 565 15.71 37.04 -15.49
CA CYS A 565 16.61 35.89 -15.53
C CYS A 565 16.80 35.37 -16.96
N TYR A 566 15.72 35.33 -17.74
CA TYR A 566 15.77 34.92 -19.14
C TYR A 566 16.69 35.81 -19.98
N THR A 567 16.55 37.13 -19.84
CA THR A 567 17.36 38.12 -20.56
C THR A 567 18.83 37.98 -20.20
N LYS A 568 19.16 37.94 -18.91
CA LYS A 568 20.54 37.76 -18.45
C LYS A 568 21.15 36.43 -18.90
N ALA A 569 20.40 35.33 -18.81
CA ALA A 569 20.87 34.04 -19.27
C ALA A 569 21.10 34.00 -20.78
N LYS A 570 20.23 34.68 -21.56
CA LYS A 570 20.38 34.80 -23.02
C LYS A 570 21.63 35.58 -23.41
N ASP A 571 21.91 36.67 -22.72
CA ASP A 571 23.13 37.48 -22.93
C ASP A 571 24.38 36.65 -22.66
N ILE A 572 24.40 35.86 -21.57
CA ILE A 572 25.53 34.97 -21.25
C ILE A 572 25.72 33.90 -22.35
N ILE A 573 24.66 33.25 -22.81
CA ILE A 573 24.77 32.20 -23.84
C ILE A 573 25.22 32.79 -25.16
N LEU A 574 24.77 33.97 -25.56
CA LEU A 574 25.22 34.68 -26.76
C LEU A 574 26.69 35.09 -26.68
N GLN A 575 27.20 35.48 -25.50
CA GLN A 575 28.62 35.76 -25.31
C GLN A 575 29.51 34.52 -25.46
N HIS A 576 28.95 33.32 -25.33
CA HIS A 576 29.65 32.04 -25.41
C HIS A 576 29.08 31.15 -26.52
N GLU A 577 28.61 31.74 -27.62
CA GLU A 577 27.99 31.01 -28.75
C GLU A 577 28.97 30.01 -29.39
N ASP A 578 30.25 30.36 -29.46
CA ASP A 578 31.30 29.44 -29.98
C ASP A 578 31.42 28.18 -29.10
N VAL A 579 31.36 28.36 -27.78
CA VAL A 579 31.40 27.25 -26.83
C VAL A 579 30.10 26.42 -26.92
N LEU A 580 28.95 27.07 -27.14
CA LEU A 580 27.67 26.37 -27.36
C LEU A 580 27.75 25.43 -28.57
N HIS A 581 28.28 25.91 -29.68
CA HIS A 581 28.46 25.09 -30.89
C HIS A 581 29.45 23.94 -30.67
N SER A 582 30.59 24.24 -30.03
CA SER A 582 31.65 23.25 -29.77
C SER A 582 31.17 22.17 -28.81
N CYS A 583 30.44 22.54 -27.74
CA CYS A 583 29.86 21.60 -26.78
C CYS A 583 28.80 20.70 -27.42
N ALA A 584 27.87 21.28 -28.20
CA ALA A 584 26.87 20.52 -28.92
C ALA A 584 27.48 19.54 -29.94
N GLN A 585 28.52 19.93 -30.68
CA GLN A 585 29.21 19.04 -31.60
C GLN A 585 29.90 17.90 -30.84
N LEU A 586 30.60 18.18 -29.77
CA LEU A 586 31.26 17.15 -28.94
C LEU A 586 30.23 16.17 -28.33
N LEU A 587 29.07 16.66 -27.93
CA LEU A 587 27.96 15.81 -27.47
C LEU A 587 27.39 14.92 -28.59
N LEU A 588 27.29 15.43 -29.81
CA LEU A 588 26.85 14.62 -30.96
C LEU A 588 27.83 13.51 -31.31
N GLU A 589 29.13 13.75 -31.11
CA GLU A 589 30.19 12.76 -31.36
C GLU A 589 30.30 11.71 -30.26
N LYS A 590 30.30 12.14 -29.00
CA LYS A 590 30.58 11.28 -27.82
C LYS A 590 29.33 10.84 -27.06
N GLU A 591 28.18 11.43 -27.32
CA GLU A 591 26.91 11.28 -26.61
C GLU A 591 26.98 11.67 -25.11
N LYS A 592 28.17 11.74 -24.52
CA LYS A 592 28.43 12.10 -23.13
C LYS A 592 29.82 12.69 -22.99
N ILE A 593 29.90 13.80 -22.23
CA ILE A 593 31.17 14.49 -21.94
C ILE A 593 31.38 14.64 -20.44
N THR A 594 32.65 14.63 -20.02
CA THR A 594 33.07 14.83 -18.65
C THR A 594 33.27 16.30 -18.34
N ARG A 595 33.50 16.61 -17.05
CA ARG A 595 33.85 17.97 -16.59
C ARG A 595 35.08 18.49 -17.32
N GLU A 596 36.15 17.72 -17.37
CA GLU A 596 37.43 18.11 -17.97
C GLU A 596 37.32 18.40 -19.46
N GLU A 597 36.53 17.59 -20.17
CA GLU A 597 36.28 17.79 -21.61
C GLU A 597 35.44 19.06 -21.86
N PHE A 598 34.47 19.34 -20.95
CA PHE A 598 33.63 20.54 -21.07
C PHE A 598 34.40 21.81 -20.74
N GLU A 599 35.15 21.82 -19.61
CA GLU A 599 35.96 22.98 -19.18
C GLU A 599 37.05 23.32 -20.23
N GLY A 600 37.57 22.31 -20.92
CA GLY A 600 38.52 22.49 -22.02
C GLY A 600 37.98 23.25 -23.25
N LEU A 601 36.66 23.49 -23.33
CA LEU A 601 36.05 24.28 -24.42
C LEU A 601 36.13 25.80 -24.18
N PHE A 602 36.48 26.22 -22.99
CA PHE A 602 36.59 27.63 -22.62
C PHE A 602 38.03 28.15 -22.67
N VAL A 603 39.01 27.33 -23.12
CA VAL A 603 40.46 27.69 -23.16
C VAL A 603 40.86 28.22 -24.52
#